data_c49e8ae24b8afef121e7f08f0f461966
#
_entry.id   c49e8ae24b8afef121e7f08f0f461966
#
_cell.length_a   1.000
_cell.length_b   1.000
_cell.length_c   1.000
_cell.angle_alpha   90.00
_cell.angle_beta   90.00
_cell.angle_gamma   90.00
#
_symmetry.space_group_name_H-M   'P 1'
#
loop_
_entity.id
_entity.type
_entity.pdbx_description
1 polymer ?
#
loop_
_entity_poly.entity_id
_entity_poly.type
_entity_poly.pdbx_seq_one_letter_code
_entity_poly.pdbx_strand_id
1 'polypeptide(L)'
;MIHKLGQIMLYVNNQDQAVQFWTTKLGFNVVSEEQMGEMRWIEVAPSDSGTSIVLHNKELVAKMSPELHLGTPSLMFYSDNLEELYSSLSTQGVTVGEMVEMPTGKVFNFADDEGNYFAVMEKQ
;
A
#
# COMPACT_ATOMS: atom_id res chain seq x y z
N MET A 1 -18.58 3.58 -19.86
CA MET A 1 -18.36 4.66 -18.87
C MET A 1 -17.58 4.12 -17.68
N ILE A 2 -16.79 4.99 -17.03
CA ILE A 2 -16.04 4.59 -15.82
C ILE A 2 -17.04 4.37 -14.69
N HIS A 3 -16.88 3.29 -13.90
CA HIS A 3 -17.80 3.00 -12.80
C HIS A 3 -17.11 2.82 -11.45
N LYS A 4 -15.79 2.73 -11.40
CA LYS A 4 -15.08 2.67 -10.11
C LYS A 4 -13.57 2.84 -10.29
N LEU A 5 -12.89 3.12 -9.17
CA LEU A 5 -11.44 3.06 -9.10
C LEU A 5 -11.04 1.63 -8.72
N GLY A 6 -10.50 0.90 -9.68
CA GLY A 6 -10.23 -0.53 -9.52
C GLY A 6 -8.88 -0.84 -8.91
N GLN A 7 -7.84 -0.23 -9.43
CA GLN A 7 -6.46 -0.52 -9.01
C GLN A 7 -5.65 0.75 -8.90
N ILE A 8 -4.69 0.73 -7.98
CA ILE A 8 -3.68 1.77 -7.80
C ILE A 8 -2.34 1.10 -8.01
N MET A 9 -1.47 1.71 -8.83
CA MET A 9 -0.16 1.15 -9.13
C MET A 9 0.88 1.68 -8.15
N LEU A 10 1.60 0.78 -7.51
CA LEU A 10 2.70 1.13 -6.62
C LEU A 10 3.98 0.53 -7.19
N TYR A 11 4.97 1.39 -7.42
CA TYR A 11 6.22 0.99 -8.06
C TYR A 11 7.26 0.76 -6.99
N VAL A 12 7.76 -0.48 -6.91
CA VAL A 12 8.65 -0.90 -5.84
C VAL A 12 9.96 -1.45 -6.40
N ASN A 13 11.01 -1.35 -5.61
CA ASN A 13 12.32 -1.86 -6.00
C ASN A 13 12.44 -3.37 -5.76
N ASN A 14 11.73 -3.89 -4.77
CA ASN A 14 11.76 -5.31 -4.43
C ASN A 14 10.33 -5.80 -4.19
N GLN A 15 9.77 -6.49 -5.18
CA GLN A 15 8.38 -6.95 -5.11
C GLN A 15 8.17 -7.99 -4.00
N ASP A 16 9.12 -8.89 -3.78
CA ASP A 16 8.97 -9.91 -2.74
C ASP A 16 8.94 -9.30 -1.34
N GLN A 17 9.80 -8.33 -1.07
CA GLN A 17 9.77 -7.63 0.21
C GLN A 17 8.51 -6.81 0.37
N ALA A 18 8.04 -6.19 -0.71
CA ALA A 18 6.80 -5.41 -0.67
C ALA A 18 5.61 -6.29 -0.33
N VAL A 19 5.49 -7.46 -0.97
CA VAL A 19 4.42 -8.41 -0.66
C VAL A 19 4.46 -8.83 0.81
N GLN A 20 5.66 -9.12 1.33
CA GLN A 20 5.82 -9.47 2.74
C GLN A 20 5.32 -8.36 3.66
N PHE A 21 5.68 -7.12 3.36
CA PHE A 21 5.24 -5.99 4.17
C PHE A 21 3.71 -5.85 4.16
N TRP A 22 3.12 -5.79 2.97
CA TRP A 22 1.69 -5.54 2.84
C TRP A 22 0.85 -6.67 3.42
N THR A 23 1.32 -7.91 3.32
CA THR A 23 0.56 -9.05 3.85
C THR A 23 0.82 -9.30 5.32
N THR A 24 2.08 -9.34 5.77
CA THR A 24 2.39 -9.69 7.17
C THR A 24 2.23 -8.53 8.13
N LYS A 25 2.55 -7.30 7.71
CA LYS A 25 2.47 -6.13 8.60
C LYS A 25 1.08 -5.50 8.57
N LEU A 26 0.47 -5.39 7.40
CA LEU A 26 -0.81 -4.71 7.24
C LEU A 26 -1.99 -5.65 7.10
N GLY A 27 -1.76 -6.95 6.95
CA GLY A 27 -2.84 -7.92 6.86
C GLY A 27 -3.57 -7.95 5.52
N PHE A 28 -2.96 -7.41 4.46
CA PHE A 28 -3.53 -7.49 3.13
C PHE A 28 -3.44 -8.92 2.61
N ASN A 29 -4.29 -9.25 1.64
CA ASN A 29 -4.27 -10.55 0.96
C ASN A 29 -3.75 -10.38 -0.44
N VAL A 30 -3.04 -11.40 -0.95
CA VAL A 30 -2.69 -11.45 -2.37
C VAL A 30 -3.94 -11.88 -3.13
N VAL A 31 -4.44 -10.99 -3.99
CA VAL A 31 -5.65 -11.23 -4.78
C VAL A 31 -5.30 -11.98 -6.05
N SER A 32 -4.20 -11.62 -6.68
CA SER A 32 -3.75 -12.30 -7.89
C SER A 32 -2.26 -12.05 -8.08
N GLU A 33 -1.64 -12.94 -8.84
CA GLU A 33 -0.25 -12.77 -9.26
C GLU A 33 -0.15 -13.28 -10.69
N GLU A 34 0.35 -12.42 -11.58
CA GLU A 34 0.50 -12.73 -13.00
C GLU A 34 1.93 -12.46 -13.41
N GLN A 35 2.39 -13.23 -14.41
CA GLN A 35 3.73 -13.02 -14.96
C GLN A 35 3.69 -13.17 -16.47
N MET A 36 4.33 -12.23 -17.16
CA MET A 36 4.48 -12.27 -18.61
C MET A 36 5.93 -11.87 -18.92
N GLY A 37 6.75 -12.84 -19.32
CA GLY A 37 8.18 -12.62 -19.50
C GLY A 37 8.83 -12.19 -18.20
N GLU A 38 9.51 -11.06 -18.21
CA GLU A 38 10.13 -10.49 -17.00
C GLU A 38 9.15 -9.69 -16.14
N MET A 39 8.00 -9.33 -16.71
CA MET A 39 7.02 -8.51 -16.01
C MET A 39 6.20 -9.37 -15.06
N ARG A 40 6.08 -8.90 -13.81
CA ARG A 40 5.34 -9.59 -12.76
C ARG A 40 4.43 -8.60 -12.08
N TRP A 41 3.14 -8.95 -11.99
CA TRP A 41 2.14 -8.13 -11.29
C TRP A 41 1.68 -8.87 -10.05
N ILE A 42 1.71 -8.20 -8.91
CA ILE A 42 1.20 -8.77 -7.67
C ILE A 42 0.14 -7.82 -7.14
N GLU A 43 -1.08 -8.30 -7.08
CA GLU A 43 -2.21 -7.50 -6.62
C GLU A 43 -2.53 -7.85 -5.17
N VAL A 44 -2.56 -6.83 -4.30
CA VAL A 44 -2.86 -7.00 -2.89
C VAL A 44 -4.01 -6.08 -2.50
N ALA A 45 -4.81 -6.49 -1.53
CA ALA A 45 -5.94 -5.71 -1.07
C ALA A 45 -6.31 -6.11 0.35
N PRO A 46 -6.87 -5.18 1.14
CA PRO A 46 -7.53 -5.57 2.38
C PRO A 46 -8.73 -6.44 2.07
N SER A 47 -9.20 -7.19 3.03
CA SER A 47 -10.43 -7.96 2.87
C SER A 47 -11.59 -7.03 2.55
N ASP A 48 -12.44 -7.44 1.62
CA ASP A 48 -13.68 -6.73 1.26
C ASP A 48 -13.46 -5.36 0.61
N SER A 49 -12.26 -5.08 0.11
CA SER A 49 -12.00 -3.84 -0.59
C SER A 49 -12.38 -3.96 -2.06
N GLY A 50 -13.03 -2.91 -2.59
CA GLY A 50 -13.30 -2.81 -4.02
C GLY A 50 -12.13 -2.25 -4.82
N THR A 51 -11.09 -1.77 -4.14
CA THR A 51 -9.89 -1.19 -4.76
C THR A 51 -8.68 -1.97 -4.27
N SER A 52 -7.78 -2.30 -5.19
CA SER A 52 -6.57 -3.03 -4.84
C SER A 52 -5.33 -2.25 -5.24
N ILE A 53 -4.18 -2.69 -4.73
CA ILE A 53 -2.88 -2.13 -5.06
C ILE A 53 -2.10 -3.17 -5.86
N VAL A 54 -1.56 -2.76 -7.01
CA VAL A 54 -0.69 -3.63 -7.82
C VAL A 54 0.74 -3.21 -7.58
N LEU A 55 1.55 -4.17 -7.14
CA LEU A 55 2.98 -3.95 -6.88
C LEU A 55 3.75 -4.24 -8.15
N HIS A 56 4.32 -3.20 -8.75
CA HIS A 56 5.09 -3.29 -9.99
C HIS A 56 6.58 -3.17 -9.71
N ASN A 57 7.40 -3.85 -10.51
CA ASN A 57 8.84 -3.66 -10.49
C ASN A 57 9.17 -2.32 -11.12
N LYS A 58 9.67 -1.40 -10.31
CA LYS A 58 9.93 -0.03 -10.74
C LYS A 58 10.95 0.05 -11.87
N GLU A 59 12.01 -0.72 -11.79
CA GLU A 59 13.07 -0.71 -12.80
C GLU A 59 12.57 -1.16 -14.16
N LEU A 60 11.78 -2.23 -14.20
CA LEU A 60 11.23 -2.74 -15.45
C LEU A 60 10.24 -1.76 -16.08
N VAL A 61 9.37 -1.16 -15.27
CA VAL A 61 8.40 -0.19 -15.78
C VAL A 61 9.13 1.05 -16.31
N ALA A 62 10.19 1.49 -15.63
CA ALA A 62 10.98 2.63 -16.09
C ALA A 62 11.61 2.38 -17.45
N LYS A 63 12.04 1.15 -17.72
CA LYS A 63 12.62 0.77 -19.02
C LYS A 63 11.58 0.71 -20.12
N MET A 64 10.38 0.21 -19.80
CA MET A 64 9.32 0.03 -20.79
C MET A 64 8.58 1.32 -21.10
N SER A 65 8.47 2.21 -20.11
CA SER A 65 7.70 3.45 -20.22
C SER A 65 8.50 4.60 -19.60
N PRO A 66 9.59 5.05 -20.24
CA PRO A 66 10.48 6.06 -19.63
C PRO A 66 9.79 7.38 -19.32
N GLU A 67 8.70 7.70 -20.00
CA GLU A 67 7.96 8.96 -19.80
C GLU A 67 7.01 8.89 -18.61
N LEU A 68 6.77 7.70 -18.05
CA LEU A 68 5.81 7.53 -16.98
C LEU A 68 6.39 8.00 -15.64
N HIS A 69 5.59 8.74 -14.88
CA HIS A 69 5.98 9.17 -13.54
C HIS A 69 5.78 8.02 -12.56
N LEU A 70 6.85 7.59 -11.92
CA LEU A 70 6.84 6.43 -11.03
C LEU A 70 6.91 6.81 -9.55
N GLY A 71 6.46 8.01 -9.21
CA GLY A 71 6.42 8.45 -7.82
C GLY A 71 5.38 7.68 -7.02
N THR A 72 5.56 7.70 -5.69
CA THR A 72 4.61 7.06 -4.78
C THR A 72 3.33 7.87 -4.70
N PRO A 73 2.17 7.25 -4.90
CA PRO A 73 0.91 7.97 -4.76
C PRO A 73 0.62 8.32 -3.30
N SER A 74 -0.14 9.39 -3.10
CA SER A 74 -0.64 9.76 -1.78
C SER A 74 -1.90 8.94 -1.53
N LEU A 75 -1.88 8.10 -0.50
CA LEU A 75 -3.01 7.22 -0.18
C LEU A 75 -3.45 7.43 1.26
N MET A 76 -4.76 7.41 1.47
CA MET A 76 -5.36 7.41 2.80
C MET A 76 -6.15 6.13 2.95
N PHE A 77 -5.73 5.29 3.90
CA PHE A 77 -6.46 4.07 4.25
C PHE A 77 -7.40 4.36 5.41
N TYR A 78 -8.40 3.52 5.59
CA TYR A 78 -9.31 3.59 6.73
C TYR A 78 -9.15 2.34 7.59
N SER A 79 -9.22 2.54 8.91
CA SER A 79 -9.18 1.45 9.87
C SER A 79 -10.34 1.61 10.85
N ASP A 80 -10.96 0.51 11.20
CA ASP A 80 -12.03 0.50 12.21
C ASP A 80 -11.48 0.38 13.63
N ASN A 81 -10.17 0.15 13.77
CA ASN A 81 -9.50 0.11 15.07
C ASN A 81 -8.09 0.65 14.95
N LEU A 82 -8.00 1.98 14.90
CA LEU A 82 -6.75 2.66 14.61
C LEU A 82 -5.70 2.48 15.69
N GLU A 83 -6.13 2.47 16.96
CA GLU A 83 -5.17 2.34 18.08
C GLU A 83 -4.55 0.95 18.12
N GLU A 84 -5.33 -0.08 17.84
CA GLU A 84 -4.80 -1.44 17.76
C GLU A 84 -3.82 -1.56 16.58
N LEU A 85 -4.17 -0.98 15.44
CA LEU A 85 -3.28 -0.97 14.27
C LEU A 85 -1.97 -0.27 14.59
N TYR A 86 -2.05 0.90 15.24
CA TYR A 86 -0.87 1.66 15.63
C TYR A 86 0.07 0.82 16.52
N SER A 87 -0.52 0.16 17.54
CA SER A 87 0.24 -0.69 18.45
C SER A 87 0.87 -1.87 17.72
N SER A 88 0.10 -2.51 16.84
CA SER A 88 0.58 -3.65 16.07
C SER A 88 1.76 -3.27 15.18
N LEU A 89 1.64 -2.17 14.45
CA LEU A 89 2.71 -1.73 13.57
C LEU A 89 3.96 -1.35 14.37
N SER A 90 3.78 -0.63 15.48
CA SER A 90 4.90 -0.24 16.33
C SER A 90 5.63 -1.47 16.89
N THR A 91 4.87 -2.46 17.37
CA THR A 91 5.44 -3.69 17.93
C THR A 91 6.21 -4.48 16.87
N GLN A 92 5.75 -4.44 15.63
CA GLN A 92 6.41 -5.14 14.53
C GLN A 92 7.59 -4.37 13.92
N GLY A 93 7.93 -3.22 14.49
CA GLY A 93 9.07 -2.43 14.01
C GLY A 93 8.80 -1.58 12.80
N VAL A 94 7.53 -1.39 12.43
CA VAL A 94 7.17 -0.50 11.33
C VAL A 94 7.34 0.94 11.79
N THR A 95 7.91 1.78 10.94
CA THR A 95 8.03 3.21 11.23
C THR A 95 6.64 3.84 11.19
N VAL A 96 6.22 4.42 12.31
CA VAL A 96 4.95 5.12 12.42
C VAL A 96 5.19 6.54 12.89
N GLY A 97 4.37 7.46 12.38
CA GLY A 97 4.38 8.83 12.81
C GLY A 97 3.53 9.01 14.06
N GLU A 98 3.42 10.26 14.48
CA GLU A 98 2.62 10.63 15.64
C GLU A 98 1.12 10.52 15.32
N MET A 99 0.36 10.00 16.28
CA MET A 99 -1.10 9.98 16.18
C MET A 99 -1.63 11.40 16.35
N VAL A 100 -2.36 11.90 15.35
CA VAL A 100 -2.86 13.27 15.33
C VAL A 100 -4.37 13.24 15.27
N GLU A 101 -5.00 14.13 16.06
CA GLU A 101 -6.44 14.26 16.05
C GLU A 101 -6.84 15.35 15.06
N MET A 102 -7.62 14.97 14.04
CA MET A 102 -8.11 15.87 13.03
C MET A 102 -9.62 16.04 13.19
N PRO A 103 -10.23 17.09 12.59
CA PRO A 103 -11.68 17.26 12.68
C PRO A 103 -12.48 16.06 12.18
N THR A 104 -11.93 15.31 11.22
CA THR A 104 -12.59 14.14 10.61
C THR A 104 -12.24 12.83 11.30
N GLY A 105 -11.33 12.84 12.28
CA GLY A 105 -10.93 11.65 13.03
C GLY A 105 -9.44 11.60 13.27
N LYS A 106 -9.00 10.59 13.98
CA LYS A 106 -7.57 10.40 14.26
C LYS A 106 -6.88 9.82 13.04
N VAL A 107 -5.63 10.21 12.84
CA VAL A 107 -4.82 9.80 11.70
C VAL A 107 -3.36 9.63 12.14
N PHE A 108 -2.66 8.68 11.52
CA PHE A 108 -1.21 8.63 11.60
C PHE A 108 -0.64 8.17 10.26
N ASN A 109 0.65 8.43 10.06
CA ASN A 109 1.38 7.99 8.88
C ASN A 109 2.26 6.80 9.23
N PHE A 110 2.48 5.93 8.27
CA PHE A 110 3.43 4.84 8.42
C PHE A 110 4.27 4.73 7.16
N ALA A 111 5.45 4.14 7.28
CA ALA A 111 6.33 3.90 6.15
C ALA A 111 6.29 2.42 5.76
N ASP A 112 6.30 2.15 4.46
CA ASP A 112 6.42 0.78 3.98
C ASP A 112 7.88 0.31 4.05
N ASP A 113 8.17 -0.86 3.50
CA ASP A 113 9.50 -1.47 3.52
C ASP A 113 10.55 -0.66 2.75
N GLU A 114 10.12 0.24 1.87
CA GLU A 114 11.04 1.08 1.07
C GLU A 114 11.03 2.54 1.48
N GLY A 115 10.43 2.85 2.63
CA GLY A 115 10.39 4.21 3.13
C GLY A 115 9.34 5.10 2.50
N ASN A 116 8.37 4.54 1.80
CA ASN A 116 7.25 5.30 1.25
C ASN A 116 6.20 5.48 2.34
N TYR A 117 5.66 6.71 2.46
CA TYR A 117 4.71 7.03 3.51
C TYR A 117 3.28 7.03 3.01
N PHE A 118 2.41 6.46 3.84
CA PHE A 118 0.97 6.44 3.62
C PHE A 118 0.28 6.84 4.90
N ALA A 119 -0.96 7.29 4.80
CA ALA A 119 -1.74 7.69 5.95
C ALA A 119 -2.86 6.70 6.20
N VAL A 120 -3.24 6.57 7.46
CA VAL A 120 -4.42 5.79 7.83
C VAL A 120 -5.23 6.56 8.85
N MET A 121 -6.55 6.57 8.67
CA MET A 121 -7.50 7.31 9.48
C MET A 121 -8.53 6.34 10.05
N GLU A 122 -9.04 6.68 11.24
CA GLU A 122 -10.10 5.87 11.83
C GLU A 122 -11.43 6.16 11.16
N LYS A 123 -12.04 5.13 10.62
CA LYS A 123 -13.38 5.17 10.03
C LYS A 123 -14.06 3.84 10.24
N GLN A 124 -15.35 3.89 10.40
CA GLN A 124 -16.13 2.68 10.59
C GLN A 124 -17.00 2.37 9.39
#